data_41ca06b5c19a576e1d18898c7ce3743b
#
_entry.id   41ca06b5c19a576e1d18898c7ce3743b
#
_cell.length_a   1.000
_cell.length_b   1.000
_cell.length_c   1.000
_cell.angle_alpha   90.00
_cell.angle_beta   90.00
_cell.angle_gamma   90.00
#
_symmetry.space_group_name_H-M   'P 1'
#
loop_
_entity.id
_entity.type
_entity.pdbx_description
1 polymer ?
#
loop_
_entity_poly.entity_id
_entity_poly.type
_entity_poly.pdbx_seq_one_letter_code
_entity_poly.pdbx_strand_id
1 'polypeptide(L)'
;FDAPIIREAKTNPEESGTRITISKLRTGIIAELPTKENEIRQRLESVYAPLLNTQDVTILIKGKQLRPRNHCVWSESRYVRYNDQNVPAKISIDRNLGDALFDLSRNCYLTPDEAEDYYVAQQQGQIWPAHIVERSKRLTGWLGIQRYADPNDFGIDFIRNGRKILVSDKTLFQYENPITGQKELQYPLELGTSI
;
A
#
# COMPACT_ATOMS: atom_id res chain seq x y z
N PHE A 1 -7.15 12.24 26.08
CA PHE A 1 -7.43 10.81 26.44
C PHE A 1 -6.24 10.33 27.27
N ASP A 2 -6.38 10.32 28.60
CA ASP A 2 -5.38 9.69 29.46
C ASP A 2 -5.76 8.22 29.63
N ALA A 3 -5.13 7.36 28.84
CA ALA A 3 -5.24 5.93 29.03
C ALA A 3 -4.24 5.50 30.11
N PRO A 4 -4.67 4.81 31.19
CA PRO A 4 -3.75 4.33 32.19
C PRO A 4 -2.80 3.30 31.59
N ILE A 5 -1.49 3.53 31.75
CA ILE A 5 -0.46 2.56 31.36
C ILE A 5 -0.30 1.58 32.53
N ILE A 6 -0.79 0.36 32.36
CA ILE A 6 -0.58 -0.72 33.31
C ILE A 6 0.68 -1.48 32.88
N ARG A 7 1.67 -1.56 33.78
CA ARG A 7 2.88 -2.36 33.55
C ARG A 7 2.75 -3.66 34.34
N GLU A 8 2.73 -4.76 33.61
CA GLU A 8 2.73 -6.11 34.19
C GLU A 8 4.06 -6.81 33.86
N ALA A 9 4.57 -7.59 34.81
CA ALA A 9 5.73 -8.44 34.56
C ALA A 9 5.36 -9.53 33.55
N LYS A 10 6.24 -9.83 32.59
CA LYS A 10 6.05 -10.95 31.67
C LYS A 10 6.06 -12.27 32.41
N THR A 11 5.08 -13.11 32.20
CA THR A 11 5.03 -14.47 32.72
C THR A 11 6.10 -15.35 32.06
N ASN A 12 6.40 -15.09 30.78
CA ASN A 12 7.47 -15.75 30.05
C ASN A 12 8.37 -14.68 29.43
N PRO A 13 9.67 -14.56 29.80
CA PRO A 13 10.60 -13.58 29.28
C PRO A 13 10.84 -13.69 27.76
N GLU A 14 10.74 -14.90 27.20
CA GLU A 14 10.94 -15.17 25.77
C GLU A 14 9.73 -14.75 24.92
N GLU A 15 8.58 -14.53 25.53
CA GLU A 15 7.38 -14.12 24.83
C GLU A 15 7.40 -12.62 24.56
N SER A 16 7.33 -12.22 23.28
CA SER A 16 7.21 -10.82 22.89
C SER A 16 5.81 -10.56 22.32
N GLY A 17 5.25 -9.39 22.61
CA GLY A 17 3.95 -9.03 22.10
C GLY A 17 3.41 -7.75 22.72
N THR A 18 2.35 -7.22 22.08
CA THR A 18 1.60 -6.07 22.57
C THR A 18 0.14 -6.46 22.70
N ARG A 19 -0.46 -6.22 23.86
CA ARG A 19 -1.90 -6.36 24.08
C ARG A 19 -2.51 -4.97 24.23
N ILE A 20 -3.47 -4.65 23.37
CA ILE A 20 -4.25 -3.41 23.45
C ILE A 20 -5.67 -3.80 23.84
N THR A 21 -6.15 -3.27 24.96
CA THR A 21 -7.52 -3.47 25.42
C THR A 21 -8.26 -2.13 25.36
N ILE A 22 -9.35 -2.10 24.60
CA ILE A 22 -10.23 -0.94 24.53
C ILE A 22 -11.51 -1.29 25.27
N SER A 23 -11.77 -0.57 26.35
CA SER A 23 -12.96 -0.76 27.20
C SER A 23 -13.88 0.46 27.16
N LYS A 24 -15.05 0.35 27.74
CA LYS A 24 -16.06 1.43 27.83
C LYS A 24 -16.44 1.98 26.45
N LEU A 25 -16.60 1.09 25.48
CA LEU A 25 -17.10 1.45 24.15
C LEU A 25 -18.52 2.02 24.29
N ARG A 26 -18.85 2.99 23.43
CA ARG A 26 -20.21 3.50 23.31
C ARG A 26 -21.16 2.39 22.90
N THR A 27 -22.37 2.38 23.48
CA THR A 27 -23.40 1.34 23.23
C THR A 27 -23.67 1.11 21.75
N GLY A 28 -23.73 2.19 20.94
CA GLY A 28 -23.88 2.09 19.48
C GLY A 28 -22.75 1.31 18.80
N ILE A 29 -21.48 1.54 19.19
CA ILE A 29 -20.34 0.80 18.66
C ILE A 29 -20.42 -0.69 19.01
N ILE A 30 -20.80 -1.02 20.26
CA ILE A 30 -20.94 -2.41 20.71
C ILE A 30 -22.01 -3.13 19.88
N ALA A 31 -23.13 -2.47 19.58
CA ALA A 31 -24.20 -3.05 18.78
C ALA A 31 -23.79 -3.26 17.30
N GLU A 32 -22.95 -2.39 16.74
CA GLU A 32 -22.48 -2.47 15.36
C GLU A 32 -21.33 -3.45 15.13
N LEU A 33 -20.49 -3.70 16.15
CA LEU A 33 -19.29 -4.55 16.00
C LEU A 33 -19.58 -5.92 15.36
N PRO A 34 -20.65 -6.66 15.73
CA PRO A 34 -20.94 -7.96 15.10
C PRO A 34 -21.24 -7.85 13.59
N THR A 35 -21.93 -6.81 13.18
CA THR A 35 -22.30 -6.58 11.77
C THR A 35 -21.11 -6.08 10.96
N LYS A 36 -20.21 -5.34 11.58
CA LYS A 36 -18.98 -4.79 10.98
C LYS A 36 -17.84 -5.81 10.88
N GLU A 37 -17.94 -6.96 11.51
CA GLU A 37 -16.86 -7.96 11.52
C GLU A 37 -16.42 -8.36 10.11
N ASN A 38 -17.38 -8.64 9.22
CA ASN A 38 -17.06 -9.05 7.85
C ASN A 38 -16.41 -7.92 7.04
N GLU A 39 -16.85 -6.68 7.24
CA GLU A 39 -16.26 -5.50 6.61
C GLU A 39 -14.83 -5.30 7.07
N ILE A 40 -14.59 -5.36 8.38
CA ILE A 40 -13.25 -5.25 8.97
C ILE A 40 -12.35 -6.37 8.45
N ARG A 41 -12.86 -7.60 8.42
CA ARG A 41 -12.12 -8.75 7.88
C ARG A 41 -11.70 -8.53 6.44
N GLN A 42 -12.64 -8.21 5.54
CA GLN A 42 -12.36 -7.99 4.13
C GLN A 42 -11.38 -6.85 3.91
N ARG A 43 -11.50 -5.77 4.68
CA ARG A 43 -10.59 -4.64 4.60
C ARG A 43 -9.17 -5.02 5.04
N LEU A 44 -9.01 -5.76 6.14
CA LEU A 44 -7.71 -6.22 6.60
C LEU A 44 -7.10 -7.25 5.64
N GLU A 45 -7.89 -8.17 5.10
CA GLU A 45 -7.47 -9.13 4.08
C GLU A 45 -6.95 -8.44 2.80
N SER A 46 -7.56 -7.32 2.41
CA SER A 46 -7.11 -6.50 1.29
C SER A 46 -5.84 -5.70 1.63
N VAL A 47 -5.87 -4.94 2.74
CA VAL A 47 -4.77 -4.04 3.14
C VAL A 47 -3.49 -4.82 3.42
N TYR A 48 -3.59 -5.96 4.08
CA TYR A 48 -2.45 -6.78 4.47
C TYR A 48 -2.17 -7.95 3.51
N ALA A 49 -2.86 -8.01 2.35
CA ALA A 49 -2.65 -9.07 1.37
C ALA A 49 -1.16 -9.29 1.00
N PRO A 50 -0.34 -8.24 0.76
CA PRO A 50 1.07 -8.46 0.46
C PRO A 50 1.83 -9.15 1.60
N LEU A 51 1.57 -8.77 2.85
CA LEU A 51 2.20 -9.37 4.03
C LEU A 51 1.69 -10.79 4.29
N LEU A 52 0.38 -11.02 4.15
CA LEU A 52 -0.22 -12.35 4.33
C LEU A 52 0.25 -13.36 3.26
N ASN A 53 0.63 -12.88 2.08
CA ASN A 53 1.18 -13.73 1.01
C ASN A 53 2.58 -14.27 1.33
N THR A 54 3.37 -13.60 2.19
CA THR A 54 4.69 -14.09 2.61
C THR A 54 4.60 -15.26 3.57
N GLN A 55 3.45 -15.46 4.21
CA GLN A 55 3.20 -16.47 5.25
C GLN A 55 4.03 -16.28 6.55
N ASP A 56 4.81 -15.21 6.64
CA ASP A 56 5.60 -14.90 7.84
C ASP A 56 4.74 -14.35 8.97
N VAL A 57 3.55 -13.85 8.64
CA VAL A 57 2.62 -13.21 9.58
C VAL A 57 1.25 -13.85 9.49
N THR A 58 0.69 -14.16 10.66
CA THR A 58 -0.68 -14.64 10.81
C THR A 58 -1.51 -13.60 11.56
N ILE A 59 -2.63 -13.18 10.96
CA ILE A 59 -3.59 -12.28 11.60
C ILE A 59 -4.88 -13.05 11.86
N LEU A 60 -5.38 -12.97 13.10
CA LEU A 60 -6.61 -13.65 13.52
C LEU A 60 -7.68 -12.63 13.92
N ILE A 61 -8.92 -12.86 13.51
CA ILE A 61 -10.11 -12.18 14.04
C ILE A 61 -11.01 -13.24 14.65
N LYS A 62 -11.30 -13.12 15.94
CA LYS A 62 -12.06 -14.12 16.72
C LYS A 62 -11.55 -15.55 16.48
N GLY A 63 -10.25 -15.75 16.49
CA GLY A 63 -9.60 -17.04 16.29
C GLY A 63 -9.61 -17.56 14.83
N LYS A 64 -10.21 -16.85 13.90
CA LYS A 64 -10.22 -17.23 12.48
C LYS A 64 -9.14 -16.45 11.72
N GLN A 65 -8.27 -17.17 11.02
CA GLN A 65 -7.18 -16.60 10.23
C GLN A 65 -7.73 -15.77 9.06
N LEU A 66 -7.10 -14.62 8.82
CA LEU A 66 -7.30 -13.83 7.60
C LEU A 66 -6.61 -14.49 6.42
N ARG A 67 -7.21 -14.36 5.25
CA ARG A 67 -6.65 -14.83 3.98
C ARG A 67 -6.32 -13.64 3.09
N PRO A 68 -5.19 -13.65 2.36
CA PRO A 68 -4.85 -12.56 1.46
C PRO A 68 -5.89 -12.41 0.36
N ARG A 69 -6.45 -11.21 0.22
CA ARG A 69 -7.33 -10.87 -0.89
C ARG A 69 -6.51 -10.23 -2.00
N ASN A 70 -6.16 -11.03 -3.00
CA ASN A 70 -5.37 -10.59 -4.15
C ASN A 70 -6.28 -10.16 -5.29
N HIS A 71 -5.79 -9.24 -6.13
CA HIS A 71 -6.45 -8.87 -7.37
C HIS A 71 -6.50 -10.05 -8.34
N CYS A 72 -7.65 -10.28 -8.94
CA CYS A 72 -7.84 -11.31 -9.95
C CYS A 72 -7.41 -10.78 -11.33
N VAL A 73 -6.14 -10.94 -11.65
CA VAL A 73 -5.56 -10.50 -12.94
C VAL A 73 -5.13 -11.67 -13.81
N TRP A 74 -4.96 -11.41 -15.10
CA TRP A 74 -4.39 -12.38 -16.02
C TRP A 74 -2.91 -12.65 -15.71
N SER A 75 -2.42 -13.82 -16.10
CA SER A 75 -1.01 -14.18 -15.96
C SER A 75 -0.11 -13.40 -16.92
N GLU A 76 1.18 -13.36 -16.61
CA GLU A 76 2.20 -12.73 -17.46
C GLU A 76 2.36 -13.41 -18.83
N SER A 77 1.99 -14.69 -18.92
CA SER A 77 2.03 -15.45 -20.18
C SER A 77 0.87 -15.16 -21.14
N ARG A 78 -0.15 -14.40 -20.67
CA ARG A 78 -1.26 -14.01 -21.53
C ARG A 78 -0.97 -12.68 -22.22
N TYR A 79 -1.35 -12.61 -23.48
CA TYR A 79 -1.28 -11.39 -24.29
C TYR A 79 -2.68 -10.91 -24.64
N VAL A 80 -2.84 -9.62 -24.70
CA VAL A 80 -4.01 -8.93 -25.25
C VAL A 80 -3.61 -8.12 -26.47
N ARG A 81 -4.50 -8.02 -27.45
CA ARG A 81 -4.25 -7.22 -28.63
C ARG A 81 -4.66 -5.77 -28.36
N TYR A 82 -3.75 -4.84 -28.59
CA TYR A 82 -4.00 -3.40 -28.48
C TYR A 82 -3.27 -2.66 -29.59
N ASN A 83 -4.01 -1.87 -30.41
CA ASN A 83 -3.47 -1.15 -31.57
C ASN A 83 -2.59 -2.06 -32.46
N ASP A 84 -3.13 -3.22 -32.84
CA ASP A 84 -2.45 -4.26 -33.64
C ASP A 84 -1.16 -4.84 -33.05
N GLN A 85 -0.87 -4.54 -31.78
CA GLN A 85 0.26 -5.10 -31.04
C GLN A 85 -0.21 -6.10 -29.97
N ASN A 86 0.57 -7.14 -29.77
CA ASN A 86 0.36 -8.04 -28.64
C ASN A 86 1.05 -7.47 -27.41
N VAL A 87 0.25 -7.09 -26.41
CA VAL A 87 0.72 -6.54 -25.15
C VAL A 87 0.54 -7.59 -24.04
N PRO A 88 1.55 -7.83 -23.17
CA PRO A 88 1.36 -8.71 -22.03
C PRO A 88 0.23 -8.24 -21.13
N ALA A 89 -0.64 -9.16 -20.69
CA ALA A 89 -1.75 -8.83 -19.82
C ALA A 89 -1.31 -8.48 -18.38
N LYS A 90 -0.06 -8.81 -18.03
CA LYS A 90 0.59 -8.40 -16.80
C LYS A 90 2.06 -8.13 -17.08
N ILE A 91 2.58 -7.05 -16.54
CA ILE A 91 3.99 -6.66 -16.63
C ILE A 91 4.53 -6.36 -15.24
N SER A 92 5.77 -6.77 -14.99
CA SER A 92 6.52 -6.40 -13.80
C SER A 92 7.20 -5.04 -14.00
N ILE A 93 7.21 -4.24 -12.95
CA ILE A 93 7.86 -2.93 -12.90
C ILE A 93 9.01 -3.04 -11.91
N ASP A 94 10.19 -2.66 -12.38
CA ASP A 94 11.38 -2.47 -11.54
C ASP A 94 12.16 -1.29 -12.11
N ARG A 95 12.08 -0.15 -11.42
CA ARG A 95 12.68 1.10 -11.86
C ARG A 95 13.55 1.70 -10.76
N ASN A 96 14.79 1.98 -11.10
CA ASN A 96 15.64 2.85 -10.31
C ASN A 96 15.26 4.30 -10.65
N LEU A 97 14.88 5.07 -9.63
CA LEU A 97 14.48 6.48 -9.74
C LEU A 97 15.64 7.44 -9.38
N GLY A 98 16.87 6.89 -9.33
CA GLY A 98 18.06 7.62 -8.93
C GLY A 98 18.31 7.56 -7.42
N ASP A 99 19.44 8.14 -7.01
CA ASP A 99 19.84 8.21 -5.63
C ASP A 99 19.26 9.48 -4.98
N ALA A 100 19.02 9.42 -3.68
CA ALA A 100 18.55 10.56 -2.90
C ALA A 100 19.01 10.45 -1.45
N LEU A 101 19.12 11.58 -0.79
CA LEU A 101 19.48 11.62 0.62
C LEU A 101 18.32 11.13 1.49
N PHE A 102 18.68 10.30 2.45
CA PHE A 102 17.75 9.69 3.40
C PHE A 102 18.20 10.01 4.82
N ASP A 103 17.27 10.52 5.62
CA ASP A 103 17.48 10.80 7.04
C ASP A 103 17.08 9.56 7.87
N LEU A 104 18.09 8.90 8.45
CA LEU A 104 17.89 7.72 9.30
C LEU A 104 17.10 8.05 10.57
N SER A 105 17.23 9.28 11.09
CA SER A 105 16.55 9.69 12.33
C SER A 105 15.06 9.93 12.11
N ARG A 106 14.69 10.50 10.97
CA ARG A 106 13.29 10.74 10.57
C ARG A 106 12.69 9.57 9.79
N ASN A 107 13.54 8.62 9.37
CA ASN A 107 13.17 7.48 8.53
C ASN A 107 12.42 7.90 7.24
N CYS A 108 12.92 8.93 6.56
CA CYS A 108 12.34 9.44 5.32
C CYS A 108 13.43 9.97 4.36
N TYR A 109 13.09 10.03 3.07
CA TYR A 109 13.89 10.77 2.10
C TYR A 109 13.75 12.27 2.34
N LEU A 110 14.85 13.00 2.17
CA LEU A 110 14.84 14.44 2.17
C LEU A 110 14.06 14.97 0.96
N THR A 111 13.43 16.12 1.12
CA THR A 111 12.90 16.87 -0.02
C THR A 111 14.04 17.40 -0.88
N PRO A 112 13.79 17.77 -2.16
CA PRO A 112 14.83 18.37 -2.99
C PRO A 112 15.52 19.57 -2.35
N ASP A 113 14.74 20.46 -1.73
CA ASP A 113 15.25 21.67 -1.07
C ASP A 113 16.16 21.33 0.13
N GLU A 114 15.71 20.40 1.00
CA GLU A 114 16.55 19.92 2.11
C GLU A 114 17.84 19.23 1.64
N ALA A 115 17.77 18.49 0.53
CA ALA A 115 18.92 17.80 -0.01
C ALA A 115 19.94 18.75 -0.64
N GLU A 116 19.51 19.86 -1.24
CA GLU A 116 20.36 20.87 -1.85
C GLU A 116 21.37 21.44 -0.84
N ASP A 117 20.92 21.77 0.37
CA ASP A 117 21.77 22.30 1.43
C ASP A 117 22.91 21.33 1.76
N TYR A 118 22.65 20.02 1.82
CA TYR A 118 23.67 18.99 2.07
C TYR A 118 24.63 18.84 0.91
N TYR A 119 24.16 18.90 -0.34
CA TYR A 119 25.04 18.81 -1.51
C TYR A 119 25.95 20.04 -1.63
N VAL A 120 25.43 21.23 -1.34
CA VAL A 120 26.22 22.48 -1.30
C VAL A 120 27.30 22.39 -0.21
N ALA A 121 26.94 21.92 0.99
CA ALA A 121 27.87 21.72 2.08
C ALA A 121 28.99 20.73 1.73
N GLN A 122 28.65 19.64 1.04
CA GLN A 122 29.62 18.66 0.56
C GLN A 122 30.60 19.23 -0.47
N GLN A 123 30.12 20.05 -1.39
CA GLN A 123 31.00 20.77 -2.36
C GLN A 123 31.98 21.72 -1.65
N GLN A 124 31.63 22.21 -0.48
CA GLN A 124 32.48 23.04 0.38
C GLN A 124 33.43 22.21 1.27
N GLY A 125 33.48 20.87 1.08
CA GLY A 125 34.33 19.97 1.84
C GLY A 125 33.77 19.56 3.20
N GLN A 126 32.50 19.82 3.49
CA GLN A 126 31.84 19.36 4.71
C GLN A 126 31.39 17.91 4.57
N ILE A 127 31.45 17.15 5.65
CA ILE A 127 30.99 15.78 5.71
C ILE A 127 29.56 15.78 6.21
N TRP A 128 28.71 14.99 5.58
CA TRP A 128 27.32 14.83 6.03
C TRP A 128 27.25 14.22 7.44
N PRO A 129 26.30 14.63 8.27
CA PRO A 129 26.02 13.97 9.54
C PRO A 129 25.79 12.47 9.35
N ALA A 130 26.19 11.65 10.31
CA ALA A 130 26.11 10.18 10.20
C ALA A 130 24.67 9.64 9.99
N HIS A 131 23.65 10.42 10.31
CA HIS A 131 22.25 10.05 10.08
C HIS A 131 21.76 10.38 8.66
N ILE A 132 22.53 11.12 7.86
CA ILE A 132 22.21 11.40 6.46
C ILE A 132 23.01 10.44 5.58
N VAL A 133 22.31 9.63 4.82
CA VAL A 133 22.90 8.62 3.93
C VAL A 133 22.30 8.72 2.54
N GLU A 134 23.09 8.39 1.52
CA GLU A 134 22.57 8.26 0.16
C GLU A 134 21.94 6.87 -0.02
N ARG A 135 20.75 6.84 -0.60
CA ARG A 135 20.01 5.61 -0.92
C ARG A 135 19.35 5.69 -2.28
N SER A 136 19.44 4.61 -3.02
CA SER A 136 18.69 4.48 -4.28
C SER A 136 17.19 4.41 -4.02
N LYS A 137 16.45 5.25 -4.73
CA LYS A 137 15.00 5.14 -4.82
C LYS A 137 14.64 4.09 -5.85
N ARG A 138 14.00 3.02 -5.42
CA ARG A 138 13.54 1.95 -6.30
C ARG A 138 12.05 1.78 -6.22
N LEU A 139 11.41 1.79 -7.39
CA LEU A 139 9.99 1.47 -7.54
C LEU A 139 9.87 0.06 -8.08
N THR A 140 9.24 -0.82 -7.33
CA THR A 140 8.93 -2.19 -7.77
C THR A 140 7.44 -2.42 -7.71
N GLY A 141 6.93 -3.25 -8.61
CA GLY A 141 5.51 -3.54 -8.65
C GLY A 141 5.11 -4.30 -9.91
N TRP A 142 3.85 -4.25 -10.22
CA TRP A 142 3.29 -4.82 -11.45
C TRP A 142 2.07 -4.04 -11.91
N LEU A 143 1.80 -4.09 -13.22
CA LEU A 143 0.54 -3.67 -13.83
C LEU A 143 -0.12 -4.90 -14.44
N GLY A 144 -1.43 -5.03 -14.27
CA GLY A 144 -2.15 -6.18 -14.78
C GLY A 144 -3.59 -5.86 -15.16
N ILE A 145 -4.09 -6.59 -16.16
CA ILE A 145 -5.47 -6.49 -16.62
C ILE A 145 -6.31 -7.45 -15.78
N GLN A 146 -7.42 -6.96 -15.23
CA GLN A 146 -8.37 -7.79 -14.49
C GLN A 146 -8.98 -8.86 -15.39
N ARG A 147 -9.24 -10.04 -14.82
CA ARG A 147 -9.95 -11.12 -15.51
C ARG A 147 -11.44 -10.89 -15.61
N TYR A 148 -11.98 -10.12 -14.67
CA TYR A 148 -13.41 -9.76 -14.61
C TYR A 148 -13.51 -8.26 -14.38
N ALA A 149 -14.49 -7.64 -15.03
CA ALA A 149 -14.79 -6.24 -14.81
C ALA A 149 -15.39 -6.05 -13.42
N ASP A 150 -14.61 -5.53 -12.48
CA ASP A 150 -15.07 -5.14 -11.14
C ASP A 150 -14.73 -3.66 -10.91
N PRO A 151 -15.72 -2.76 -10.94
CA PRO A 151 -15.52 -1.34 -10.72
C PRO A 151 -14.92 -1.01 -9.34
N ASN A 152 -15.02 -1.93 -8.39
CA ASN A 152 -14.53 -1.72 -7.03
C ASN A 152 -13.09 -2.21 -6.83
N ASP A 153 -12.59 -3.07 -7.71
CA ASP A 153 -11.30 -3.75 -7.55
C ASP A 153 -10.21 -3.27 -8.54
N PHE A 154 -10.45 -2.20 -9.31
CA PHE A 154 -9.41 -1.58 -10.14
C PHE A 154 -8.81 -0.34 -9.46
N GLY A 155 -7.62 0.05 -9.86
CA GLY A 155 -6.92 1.21 -9.33
C GLY A 155 -5.46 0.89 -9.04
N ILE A 156 -4.79 1.79 -8.36
CA ILE A 156 -3.40 1.65 -7.97
C ILE A 156 -3.31 1.41 -6.47
N ASP A 157 -2.65 0.33 -6.08
CA ASP A 157 -2.29 0.07 -4.70
C ASP A 157 -0.88 0.57 -4.44
N PHE A 158 -0.70 1.40 -3.43
CA PHE A 158 0.62 1.77 -2.94
C PHE A 158 0.97 0.92 -1.73
N ILE A 159 2.08 0.18 -1.83
CA ILE A 159 2.50 -0.77 -0.80
C ILE A 159 3.79 -0.28 -0.14
N ARG A 160 3.80 -0.29 1.19
CA ARG A 160 4.99 -0.02 1.99
C ARG A 160 5.09 -1.03 3.13
N ASN A 161 6.24 -1.67 3.26
CA ASN A 161 6.50 -2.66 4.32
C ASN A 161 5.42 -3.75 4.41
N GLY A 162 5.02 -4.30 3.25
CA GLY A 162 4.03 -5.38 3.16
C GLY A 162 2.58 -4.96 3.43
N ARG A 163 2.29 -3.67 3.60
CA ARG A 163 0.94 -3.14 3.81
C ARG A 163 0.57 -2.16 2.70
N LYS A 164 -0.64 -2.25 2.17
CA LYS A 164 -1.18 -1.23 1.28
C LYS A 164 -1.49 0.03 2.11
N ILE A 165 -0.82 1.13 1.80
CA ILE A 165 -1.06 2.44 2.41
C ILE A 165 -2.16 3.21 1.68
N LEU A 166 -2.36 2.90 0.40
CA LEU A 166 -3.45 3.37 -0.42
C LEU A 166 -3.98 2.18 -1.21
N VAL A 167 -5.29 2.02 -1.27
CA VAL A 167 -5.95 0.86 -1.88
C VAL A 167 -6.86 1.34 -2.99
N SER A 168 -6.67 0.77 -4.18
CA SER A 168 -7.48 1.02 -5.38
C SER A 168 -7.64 2.51 -5.68
N ASP A 169 -6.54 3.27 -5.63
CA ASP A 169 -6.54 4.69 -5.99
C ASP A 169 -6.88 4.85 -7.47
N LYS A 170 -7.90 5.64 -7.73
CA LYS A 170 -8.46 5.86 -9.06
C LYS A 170 -8.10 7.22 -9.66
N THR A 171 -7.27 7.98 -8.97
CA THR A 171 -6.95 9.37 -9.35
C THR A 171 -6.40 9.47 -10.77
N LEU A 172 -5.55 8.52 -11.19
CA LEU A 172 -4.97 8.49 -12.53
C LEU A 172 -5.96 8.06 -13.62
N PHE A 173 -7.12 7.51 -13.24
CA PHE A 173 -8.17 7.08 -14.18
C PHE A 173 -9.30 8.10 -14.29
N GLN A 174 -9.14 9.27 -13.68
CA GLN A 174 -10.12 10.36 -13.78
C GLN A 174 -9.79 11.25 -14.97
N TYR A 175 -10.83 11.67 -15.68
CA TYR A 175 -10.75 12.71 -16.70
C TYR A 175 -11.84 13.73 -16.45
N GLU A 176 -11.62 14.95 -16.91
CA GLU A 176 -12.64 15.99 -16.90
C GLU A 176 -13.46 15.90 -18.18
N ASN A 177 -14.75 15.63 -18.04
CA ASN A 177 -15.68 15.60 -19.18
C ASN A 177 -15.80 17.03 -19.75
N PRO A 178 -15.38 17.26 -21.01
CA PRO A 178 -15.37 18.61 -21.59
C PRO A 178 -16.77 19.23 -21.78
N ILE A 179 -17.83 18.42 -21.70
CA ILE A 179 -19.22 18.88 -21.84
C ILE A 179 -19.81 19.26 -20.50
N THR A 180 -19.58 18.45 -19.46
CA THR A 180 -20.21 18.62 -18.13
C THR A 180 -19.30 19.33 -17.15
N GLY A 181 -17.98 19.41 -17.39
CA GLY A 181 -16.98 19.90 -16.45
C GLY A 181 -16.81 19.04 -15.19
N GLN A 182 -17.43 17.84 -15.16
CA GLN A 182 -17.34 16.93 -14.04
C GLN A 182 -16.18 15.94 -14.21
N LYS A 183 -15.60 15.54 -13.08
CA LYS A 183 -14.62 14.46 -13.07
C LYS A 183 -15.33 13.12 -13.18
N GLU A 184 -15.02 12.39 -14.23
CA GLU A 184 -15.53 11.05 -14.52
C GLU A 184 -14.40 10.04 -14.45
N LEU A 185 -14.73 8.76 -14.21
CA LEU A 185 -13.77 7.67 -14.22
C LEU A 185 -13.71 7.05 -15.61
N GLN A 186 -12.52 7.01 -16.20
CA GLN A 186 -12.27 6.18 -17.35
C GLN A 186 -11.93 4.77 -16.87
N TYR A 187 -12.79 3.81 -17.17
CA TYR A 187 -12.52 2.41 -16.83
C TYR A 187 -11.43 1.86 -17.75
N PRO A 188 -10.30 1.36 -17.19
CA PRO A 188 -9.22 0.78 -18.01
C PRO A 188 -9.67 -0.41 -18.84
N LEU A 189 -10.82 -1.00 -18.53
CA LEU A 189 -11.41 -2.13 -19.25
C LEU A 189 -12.04 -1.75 -20.58
N GLU A 190 -12.49 -0.50 -20.74
CA GLU A 190 -12.99 -0.03 -22.03
C GLU A 190 -11.88 0.04 -23.08
N LEU A 191 -10.63 0.19 -22.66
CA LEU A 191 -9.47 0.11 -23.54
C LEU A 191 -9.18 -1.33 -24.00
N GLY A 192 -9.68 -2.33 -23.31
CA GLY A 192 -9.52 -3.75 -23.63
C GLY A 192 -10.73 -4.42 -24.28
N THR A 193 -11.91 -3.78 -24.21
CA THR A 193 -13.17 -4.33 -24.76
C THR A 193 -13.50 -3.82 -26.17
N SER A 194 -12.79 -2.84 -26.66
CA SER A 194 -12.89 -2.37 -28.04
C SER A 194 -12.05 -3.19 -29.03
N ILE A 195 -11.75 -4.43 -28.68
CA ILE A 195 -11.03 -5.40 -29.51
C ILE A 195 -11.94 -6.57 -29.84
#